data_4ae9bd4af3989b3a5d9e7c70d96d7e40
#
_entry.id   4ae9bd4af3989b3a5d9e7c70d96d7e40
#
_cell.length_a   1.000
_cell.length_b   1.000
_cell.length_c   1.000
_cell.angle_alpha   90.00
_cell.angle_beta   90.00
_cell.angle_gamma   90.00
#
_symmetry.space_group_name_H-M   'P 1'
#
loop_
_entity.id
_entity.type
_entity.pdbx_description
1 polymer ?
#
loop_
_entity_poly.entity_id
_entity_poly.type
_entity_poly.pdbx_seq_one_letter_code
_entity_poly.pdbx_strand_id
1 'polypeptide(L)'
;MAIYCEDLFKLSSFRDARLRGGRTGLGRKITWPYVGATPSVSQWLHGGELLFLTGVGIPSDDESLLNLVDECIQKNLSGIVFLLNPQYIPEIPEAVIEKADQEGLPVFQMPWDVKLIDATREIIELMEQVKEKSKNVRFFLESLLFSNNSDIDSIMHFYNIRLHSQYCICVVESADNVFSEAIESNFQHLSASVRNIALSSRLAILSCSYANRLIFLLTADSKSDTVYLQNTISNNFEYIQALHASRGGFMKMAFSRTFTKLNQIKQCYHEITVALSTKNLHALFPNHIIHYENLGIYRILFELDKNESIRDYCMKNIDPLISYDTQHSSSLLETLRLYFINN
;
A
#
# COMPACT_ATOMS: atom_id res chain seq x y z
N MET A 1 -6.37 1.62 -5.05
CA MET A 1 -6.92 0.29 -4.71
C MET A 1 -6.96 -0.55 -5.98
N ALA A 2 -6.91 -1.87 -5.86
CA ALA A 2 -6.97 -2.82 -6.98
C ALA A 2 -7.97 -3.92 -6.64
N ILE A 3 -8.43 -4.68 -7.64
CA ILE A 3 -9.19 -5.91 -7.43
C ILE A 3 -8.25 -7.12 -7.42
N TYR A 4 -8.64 -8.14 -6.70
CA TYR A 4 -7.86 -9.36 -6.49
C TYR A 4 -8.71 -10.59 -6.81
N CYS A 5 -8.07 -11.74 -6.98
CA CYS A 5 -8.79 -12.96 -7.30
C CYS A 5 -9.83 -13.35 -6.24
N GLU A 6 -9.61 -13.04 -4.96
CA GLU A 6 -10.60 -13.24 -3.90
C GLU A 6 -11.89 -12.39 -4.07
N ASP A 7 -11.80 -11.25 -4.76
CA ASP A 7 -12.97 -10.38 -5.00
C ASP A 7 -13.95 -10.99 -6.01
N LEU A 8 -13.50 -11.93 -6.83
CA LEU A 8 -14.35 -12.62 -7.81
C LEU A 8 -15.54 -13.33 -7.17
N PHE A 9 -15.36 -13.86 -5.96
CA PHE A 9 -16.46 -14.54 -5.24
C PHE A 9 -17.62 -13.61 -4.85
N LYS A 10 -17.46 -12.30 -4.99
CA LYS A 10 -18.53 -11.30 -4.74
C LYS A 10 -19.37 -11.03 -5.97
N LEU A 11 -18.93 -11.48 -7.16
CA LEU A 11 -19.59 -11.24 -8.42
C LEU A 11 -20.71 -12.27 -8.68
N SER A 12 -21.80 -11.81 -9.28
CA SER A 12 -22.94 -12.68 -9.54
C SER A 12 -22.63 -13.78 -10.57
N SER A 13 -21.81 -13.46 -11.58
CA SER A 13 -21.35 -14.40 -12.59
C SER A 13 -20.42 -15.49 -12.04
N PHE A 14 -19.83 -15.28 -10.87
CA PHE A 14 -18.94 -16.24 -10.21
C PHE A 14 -19.62 -17.05 -9.10
N ARG A 15 -20.95 -16.96 -8.96
CA ARG A 15 -21.71 -17.70 -7.92
C ARG A 15 -21.45 -19.20 -7.97
N ASP A 16 -21.41 -19.78 -9.17
CA ASP A 16 -21.21 -21.21 -9.40
C ASP A 16 -19.75 -21.55 -9.72
N ALA A 17 -18.85 -20.58 -9.64
CA ALA A 17 -17.43 -20.81 -9.81
C ALA A 17 -16.84 -21.55 -8.59
N ARG A 18 -15.92 -22.48 -8.87
CA ARG A 18 -15.21 -23.25 -7.83
C ARG A 18 -13.71 -23.05 -7.98
N LEU A 19 -13.05 -22.73 -6.90
CA LEU A 19 -11.58 -22.75 -6.85
C LEU A 19 -11.11 -24.20 -6.79
N ARG A 20 -10.28 -24.60 -7.76
CA ARG A 20 -9.76 -25.96 -7.89
C ARG A 20 -8.33 -26.06 -7.38
N GLY A 21 -7.51 -25.02 -7.56
CA GLY A 21 -6.12 -24.96 -7.11
C GLY A 21 -5.64 -23.52 -6.93
N GLY A 22 -4.40 -23.37 -6.39
CA GLY A 22 -3.74 -22.07 -6.26
C GLY A 22 -4.32 -21.17 -5.17
N ARG A 23 -4.87 -21.72 -4.09
CA ARG A 23 -5.52 -20.95 -3.01
C ARG A 23 -4.61 -19.88 -2.41
N THR A 24 -3.31 -20.12 -2.33
CA THR A 24 -2.33 -19.15 -1.80
C THR A 24 -2.21 -17.89 -2.66
N GLY A 25 -2.59 -17.97 -3.93
CA GLY A 25 -2.55 -16.87 -4.89
C GLY A 25 -3.83 -16.03 -4.99
N LEU A 26 -4.85 -16.25 -4.16
CA LEU A 26 -6.09 -15.46 -4.20
C LEU A 26 -5.87 -13.96 -3.99
N GLY A 27 -4.76 -13.55 -3.37
CA GLY A 27 -4.31 -12.16 -3.26
C GLY A 27 -3.64 -11.60 -4.53
N ARG A 28 -3.55 -12.31 -5.65
CA ARG A 28 -3.00 -11.78 -6.91
C ARG A 28 -3.92 -10.72 -7.48
N LYS A 29 -3.33 -9.60 -7.90
CA LYS A 29 -4.03 -8.45 -8.47
C LYS A 29 -4.48 -8.76 -9.89
N ILE A 30 -5.75 -8.49 -10.20
CA ILE A 30 -6.30 -8.57 -11.56
C ILE A 30 -6.11 -7.22 -12.26
N THR A 31 -5.44 -7.24 -13.42
CA THR A 31 -5.22 -6.06 -14.26
C THR A 31 -6.26 -5.93 -15.36
N TRP A 32 -6.71 -7.07 -15.93
CA TRP A 32 -7.71 -7.13 -16.99
C TRP A 32 -8.27 -8.55 -17.14
N PRO A 33 -9.56 -8.74 -17.45
CA PRO A 33 -10.09 -10.03 -17.88
C PRO A 33 -9.74 -10.26 -19.36
N TYR A 34 -9.15 -11.41 -19.70
CA TYR A 34 -8.78 -11.78 -21.06
C TYR A 34 -9.38 -13.13 -21.44
N VAL A 35 -9.96 -13.24 -22.65
CA VAL A 35 -10.49 -14.51 -23.17
C VAL A 35 -9.50 -15.10 -24.16
N GLY A 36 -8.90 -16.23 -23.81
CA GLY A 36 -7.95 -16.95 -24.65
C GLY A 36 -8.68 -17.80 -25.69
N ALA A 37 -8.25 -17.68 -26.95
CA ALA A 37 -8.77 -18.46 -28.07
C ALA A 37 -7.65 -19.01 -28.97
N THR A 38 -6.41 -18.99 -28.48
CA THR A 38 -5.22 -19.48 -29.20
C THR A 38 -4.45 -20.47 -28.35
N PRO A 39 -3.73 -21.45 -28.96
CA PRO A 39 -2.96 -22.46 -28.23
C PRO A 39 -1.86 -21.88 -27.32
N SER A 40 -1.30 -20.73 -27.67
CA SER A 40 -0.35 -19.99 -26.85
C SER A 40 -0.88 -18.59 -26.58
N VAL A 41 -0.84 -18.17 -25.34
CA VAL A 41 -1.32 -16.86 -24.88
C VAL A 41 -0.20 -15.89 -24.52
N SER A 42 1.04 -16.39 -24.37
CA SER A 42 2.18 -15.65 -23.83
C SER A 42 2.52 -14.36 -24.60
N GLN A 43 2.31 -14.35 -25.93
CA GLN A 43 2.58 -13.18 -26.77
C GLN A 43 1.52 -12.06 -26.64
N TRP A 44 0.35 -12.37 -26.08
CA TRP A 44 -0.77 -11.44 -25.96
C TRP A 44 -0.92 -10.84 -24.55
N LEU A 45 -0.18 -11.36 -23.58
CA LEU A 45 -0.34 -11.03 -22.17
C LEU A 45 0.88 -10.27 -21.65
N HIS A 46 0.60 -9.29 -20.79
CA HIS A 46 1.60 -8.44 -20.14
C HIS A 46 1.89 -8.85 -18.70
N GLY A 47 0.96 -9.60 -18.07
CA GLY A 47 1.01 -10.02 -16.69
C GLY A 47 -0.09 -9.40 -15.83
N GLY A 48 -0.59 -10.21 -14.88
CA GLY A 48 -1.70 -9.82 -14.00
C GLY A 48 -3.08 -9.93 -14.60
N GLU A 49 -3.23 -10.42 -15.85
CA GLU A 49 -4.55 -10.69 -16.44
C GLU A 49 -5.20 -11.91 -15.78
N LEU A 50 -6.55 -11.91 -15.75
CA LEU A 50 -7.36 -13.08 -15.45
C LEU A 50 -7.77 -13.73 -16.78
N LEU A 51 -7.23 -14.93 -17.04
CA LEU A 51 -7.45 -15.64 -18.30
C LEU A 51 -8.70 -16.51 -18.23
N PHE A 52 -9.62 -16.34 -19.17
CA PHE A 52 -10.77 -17.21 -19.40
C PHE A 52 -10.46 -18.18 -20.54
N LEU A 53 -10.60 -19.48 -20.29
CA LEU A 53 -10.36 -20.56 -21.25
C LEU A 53 -11.65 -21.30 -21.54
N THR A 54 -12.10 -21.22 -22.80
CA THR A 54 -13.27 -21.93 -23.28
C THR A 54 -12.93 -23.28 -23.93
N GLY A 55 -11.66 -23.51 -24.23
CA GLY A 55 -11.22 -24.66 -25.04
C GLY A 55 -11.46 -24.51 -26.53
N VAL A 56 -12.18 -23.49 -26.97
CA VAL A 56 -12.36 -23.24 -28.41
C VAL A 56 -11.06 -22.74 -29.00
N GLY A 57 -10.49 -23.45 -29.99
CA GLY A 57 -9.20 -23.10 -30.59
C GLY A 57 -7.97 -23.48 -29.77
N ILE A 58 -8.15 -24.15 -28.65
CA ILE A 58 -7.08 -24.59 -27.75
C ILE A 58 -7.11 -26.11 -27.65
N PRO A 59 -5.97 -26.82 -27.80
CA PRO A 59 -5.92 -28.25 -27.54
C PRO A 59 -6.31 -28.56 -26.09
N SER A 60 -7.14 -29.60 -25.91
CA SER A 60 -7.68 -29.95 -24.57
C SER A 60 -7.00 -31.18 -23.95
N ASP A 61 -5.91 -31.65 -24.55
CA ASP A 61 -5.11 -32.71 -23.94
C ASP A 61 -4.31 -32.17 -22.75
N ASP A 62 -4.02 -33.06 -21.83
CA ASP A 62 -3.39 -32.71 -20.53
C ASP A 62 -2.04 -31.99 -20.69
N GLU A 63 -1.24 -32.39 -21.68
CA GLU A 63 0.07 -31.80 -21.94
C GLU A 63 -0.05 -30.36 -22.45
N SER A 64 -0.96 -30.13 -23.39
CA SER A 64 -1.21 -28.77 -23.93
C SER A 64 -1.76 -27.84 -22.89
N LEU A 65 -2.69 -28.28 -22.03
CA LEU A 65 -3.21 -27.47 -20.93
C LEU A 65 -2.16 -27.17 -19.87
N LEU A 66 -1.29 -28.13 -19.55
CA LEU A 66 -0.20 -27.93 -18.61
C LEU A 66 0.81 -26.90 -19.14
N ASN A 67 1.20 -27.01 -20.43
CA ASN A 67 2.08 -26.05 -21.07
C ASN A 67 1.51 -24.63 -21.07
N LEU A 68 0.19 -24.49 -21.34
CA LEU A 68 -0.48 -23.20 -21.27
C LEU A 68 -0.48 -22.61 -19.85
N VAL A 69 -0.65 -23.46 -18.83
CA VAL A 69 -0.56 -23.02 -17.42
C VAL A 69 0.87 -22.59 -17.08
N ASP A 70 1.90 -23.27 -17.57
CA ASP A 70 3.30 -22.87 -17.40
C ASP A 70 3.57 -21.49 -18.07
N GLU A 71 3.02 -21.23 -19.26
CA GLU A 71 3.09 -19.90 -19.85
C GLU A 71 2.42 -18.84 -18.97
N CYS A 72 1.26 -19.13 -18.38
CA CYS A 72 0.55 -18.23 -17.50
C CYS A 72 1.36 -17.91 -16.22
N ILE A 73 2.04 -18.91 -15.65
CA ILE A 73 2.93 -18.76 -14.50
C ILE A 73 4.11 -17.86 -14.87
N GLN A 74 4.79 -18.15 -15.98
CA GLN A 74 5.94 -17.36 -16.45
C GLN A 74 5.57 -15.90 -16.72
N LYS A 75 4.37 -15.64 -17.23
CA LYS A 75 3.82 -14.31 -17.46
C LYS A 75 3.23 -13.67 -16.21
N ASN A 76 3.26 -14.36 -15.07
CA ASN A 76 2.72 -13.86 -13.80
C ASN A 76 1.26 -13.41 -13.88
N LEU A 77 0.39 -14.24 -14.49
CA LEU A 77 -1.04 -13.98 -14.54
C LEU A 77 -1.66 -13.96 -13.14
N SER A 78 -2.79 -13.29 -13.00
CA SER A 78 -3.54 -13.27 -11.75
C SER A 78 -4.25 -14.59 -11.46
N GLY A 79 -4.74 -15.28 -12.49
CA GLY A 79 -5.42 -16.56 -12.38
C GLY A 79 -5.96 -17.05 -13.72
N ILE A 80 -6.52 -18.26 -13.71
CA ILE A 80 -7.15 -18.88 -14.87
C ILE A 80 -8.57 -19.32 -14.51
N VAL A 81 -9.51 -19.09 -15.40
CA VAL A 81 -10.90 -19.55 -15.30
C VAL A 81 -11.18 -20.52 -16.43
N PHE A 82 -11.34 -21.79 -16.11
CA PHE A 82 -11.73 -22.83 -17.07
C PHE A 82 -13.26 -22.92 -17.16
N LEU A 83 -13.81 -22.78 -18.37
CA LEU A 83 -15.22 -23.05 -18.67
C LEU A 83 -15.34 -24.49 -19.12
N LEU A 84 -15.90 -25.34 -18.25
CA LEU A 84 -15.99 -26.78 -18.54
C LEU A 84 -17.14 -27.14 -19.47
N ASN A 85 -16.82 -27.88 -20.52
CA ASN A 85 -17.74 -28.40 -21.48
C ASN A 85 -17.27 -29.76 -22.00
N PRO A 86 -18.13 -30.79 -22.06
CA PRO A 86 -17.73 -32.12 -22.53
C PRO A 86 -17.13 -32.17 -23.94
N GLN A 87 -17.43 -31.18 -24.78
CA GLN A 87 -16.93 -31.11 -26.16
C GLN A 87 -15.52 -30.46 -26.25
N TYR A 88 -15.17 -29.56 -25.33
CA TYR A 88 -13.94 -28.80 -25.43
C TYR A 88 -12.98 -29.10 -24.25
N ILE A 89 -13.33 -28.71 -23.04
CA ILE A 89 -12.55 -29.03 -21.82
C ILE A 89 -13.51 -29.74 -20.86
N PRO A 90 -13.51 -31.09 -20.82
CA PRO A 90 -14.44 -31.85 -19.98
C PRO A 90 -14.13 -31.71 -18.50
N GLU A 91 -12.84 -31.67 -18.16
CA GLU A 91 -12.36 -31.53 -16.81
C GLU A 91 -10.98 -30.84 -16.77
N ILE A 92 -10.58 -30.33 -15.62
CA ILE A 92 -9.24 -29.77 -15.40
C ILE A 92 -8.32 -30.90 -14.98
N PRO A 93 -7.22 -31.18 -15.72
CA PRO A 93 -6.29 -32.24 -15.36
C PRO A 93 -5.71 -32.06 -13.96
N GLU A 94 -5.51 -33.16 -13.23
CA GLU A 94 -4.93 -33.10 -11.86
C GLU A 94 -3.55 -32.47 -11.84
N ALA A 95 -2.73 -32.74 -12.87
CA ALA A 95 -1.41 -32.13 -13.02
C ALA A 95 -1.46 -30.59 -13.10
N VAL A 96 -2.51 -30.02 -13.70
CA VAL A 96 -2.75 -28.57 -13.75
C VAL A 96 -3.07 -28.04 -12.34
N ILE A 97 -3.88 -28.78 -11.57
CA ILE A 97 -4.28 -28.39 -10.22
C ILE A 97 -3.05 -28.43 -9.28
N GLU A 98 -2.27 -29.50 -9.33
CA GLU A 98 -1.03 -29.65 -8.54
C GLU A 98 -0.05 -28.53 -8.86
N LYS A 99 0.16 -28.23 -10.15
CA LYS A 99 1.05 -27.15 -10.57
C LYS A 99 0.55 -25.78 -10.09
N ALA A 100 -0.75 -25.54 -10.20
CA ALA A 100 -1.39 -24.31 -9.72
C ALA A 100 -1.21 -24.12 -8.21
N ASP A 101 -1.32 -25.19 -7.42
CA ASP A 101 -1.11 -25.14 -5.97
C ASP A 101 0.36 -24.88 -5.61
N GLN A 102 1.30 -25.51 -6.30
CA GLN A 102 2.74 -25.29 -6.09
C GLN A 102 3.17 -23.85 -6.36
N GLU A 103 2.66 -23.26 -7.44
CA GLU A 103 3.04 -21.92 -7.90
C GLU A 103 2.09 -20.81 -7.38
N GLY A 104 1.05 -21.20 -6.64
CA GLY A 104 0.05 -20.26 -6.14
C GLY A 104 -0.63 -19.49 -7.28
N LEU A 105 -1.03 -20.18 -8.37
CA LEU A 105 -1.80 -19.60 -9.44
C LEU A 105 -3.27 -20.00 -9.26
N PRO A 106 -4.20 -19.07 -8.93
CA PRO A 106 -5.61 -19.41 -8.77
C PRO A 106 -6.21 -20.00 -10.05
N VAL A 107 -6.74 -21.21 -9.94
CA VAL A 107 -7.45 -21.91 -11.02
C VAL A 107 -8.91 -22.08 -10.61
N PHE A 108 -9.78 -21.44 -11.36
CA PHE A 108 -11.23 -21.49 -11.18
C PHE A 108 -11.86 -22.39 -12.23
N GLN A 109 -12.90 -23.10 -11.83
CA GLN A 109 -13.81 -23.84 -12.69
C GLN A 109 -15.14 -23.09 -12.77
N MET A 110 -15.65 -22.85 -13.98
CA MET A 110 -16.98 -22.29 -14.19
C MET A 110 -17.81 -23.16 -15.14
N PRO A 111 -19.16 -23.17 -15.01
CA PRO A 111 -20.03 -23.78 -15.98
C PRO A 111 -19.92 -23.09 -17.35
N TRP A 112 -20.10 -23.86 -18.42
CA TRP A 112 -20.03 -23.36 -19.81
C TRP A 112 -21.13 -22.37 -20.18
N ASP A 113 -22.29 -22.47 -19.56
CA ASP A 113 -23.46 -21.63 -19.82
C ASP A 113 -23.34 -20.20 -19.26
N VAL A 114 -22.31 -19.93 -18.49
CA VAL A 114 -22.01 -18.58 -18.03
C VAL A 114 -21.62 -17.70 -19.21
N LYS A 115 -22.34 -16.60 -19.39
CA LYS A 115 -22.04 -15.64 -20.45
C LYS A 115 -20.78 -14.86 -20.10
N LEU A 116 -19.71 -15.11 -20.85
CA LEU A 116 -18.42 -14.43 -20.65
C LEU A 116 -18.53 -12.91 -20.71
N ILE A 117 -19.44 -12.39 -21.55
CA ILE A 117 -19.67 -10.94 -21.63
C ILE A 117 -20.17 -10.36 -20.31
N ASP A 118 -20.97 -11.09 -19.55
CA ASP A 118 -21.48 -10.66 -18.27
C ASP A 118 -20.39 -10.77 -17.20
N ALA A 119 -19.65 -11.88 -17.18
CA ALA A 119 -18.55 -12.09 -16.24
C ALA A 119 -17.43 -11.05 -16.43
N THR A 120 -17.01 -10.80 -17.67
CA THR A 120 -15.98 -9.78 -17.97
C THR A 120 -16.46 -8.37 -17.66
N ARG A 121 -17.74 -8.06 -17.94
CA ARG A 121 -18.35 -6.77 -17.61
C ARG A 121 -18.37 -6.54 -16.09
N GLU A 122 -18.84 -7.49 -15.28
CA GLU A 122 -18.86 -7.37 -13.82
C GLU A 122 -17.46 -7.12 -13.25
N ILE A 123 -16.43 -7.79 -13.80
CA ILE A 123 -15.04 -7.55 -13.40
C ILE A 123 -14.62 -6.11 -13.72
N ILE A 124 -14.90 -5.63 -14.95
CA ILE A 124 -14.53 -4.27 -15.37
C ILE A 124 -15.27 -3.23 -14.54
N GLU A 125 -16.57 -3.41 -14.31
CA GLU A 125 -17.37 -2.52 -13.46
C GLU A 125 -16.83 -2.46 -12.02
N LEU A 126 -16.46 -3.62 -11.46
CA LEU A 126 -15.82 -3.65 -10.14
C LEU A 126 -14.48 -2.93 -10.15
N MET A 127 -13.67 -3.10 -11.21
CA MET A 127 -12.39 -2.37 -11.36
C MET A 127 -12.61 -0.86 -11.39
N GLU A 128 -13.60 -0.39 -12.14
CA GLU A 128 -13.95 1.03 -12.25
C GLU A 128 -14.44 1.59 -10.91
N GLN A 129 -15.34 0.89 -10.22
CA GLN A 129 -15.83 1.27 -8.89
C GLN A 129 -14.69 1.41 -7.87
N VAL A 130 -13.78 0.43 -7.85
CA VAL A 130 -12.61 0.44 -6.96
C VAL A 130 -11.66 1.58 -7.31
N LYS A 131 -11.45 1.86 -8.59
CA LYS A 131 -10.63 2.97 -9.07
C LYS A 131 -11.25 4.33 -8.71
N GLU A 132 -12.56 4.49 -8.88
CA GLU A 132 -13.29 5.69 -8.52
C GLU A 132 -13.26 5.94 -7.00
N LYS A 133 -13.55 4.90 -6.20
CA LYS A 133 -13.45 4.98 -4.75
C LYS A 133 -12.04 5.37 -4.29
N SER A 134 -11.01 4.84 -4.94
CA SER A 134 -9.62 5.19 -4.64
C SER A 134 -9.30 6.65 -4.97
N LYS A 135 -9.83 7.17 -6.10
CA LYS A 135 -9.71 8.59 -6.45
C LYS A 135 -10.43 9.46 -5.43
N ASN A 136 -11.65 9.10 -5.04
CA ASN A 136 -12.43 9.84 -4.05
C ASN A 136 -11.71 9.90 -2.71
N VAL A 137 -11.16 8.80 -2.22
CA VAL A 137 -10.33 8.77 -0.99
C VAL A 137 -9.11 9.67 -1.12
N ARG A 138 -8.42 9.63 -2.25
CA ARG A 138 -7.26 10.49 -2.52
C ARG A 138 -7.64 11.95 -2.48
N PHE A 139 -8.65 12.37 -3.25
CA PHE A 139 -9.12 13.76 -3.28
C PHE A 139 -9.62 14.23 -1.92
N PHE A 140 -10.30 13.36 -1.18
CA PHE A 140 -10.70 13.65 0.19
C PHE A 140 -9.51 13.96 1.09
N LEU A 141 -8.50 13.07 1.11
CA LEU A 141 -7.29 13.28 1.93
C LEU A 141 -6.50 14.52 1.47
N GLU A 142 -6.35 14.74 0.16
CA GLU A 142 -5.72 15.94 -0.37
C GLU A 142 -6.49 17.21 0.03
N SER A 143 -7.81 17.19 -0.01
CA SER A 143 -8.63 18.30 0.42
C SER A 143 -8.46 18.59 1.91
N LEU A 144 -8.45 17.55 2.75
CA LEU A 144 -8.23 17.70 4.19
C LEU A 144 -6.85 18.25 4.54
N LEU A 145 -5.81 17.80 3.82
CA LEU A 145 -4.42 18.13 4.14
C LEU A 145 -3.98 19.47 3.55
N PHE A 146 -4.44 19.82 2.35
CA PHE A 146 -3.84 20.90 1.56
C PHE A 146 -4.83 22.02 1.15
N SER A 147 -6.15 21.79 1.14
CA SER A 147 -7.09 22.83 0.78
C SER A 147 -7.33 23.81 1.95
N ASN A 148 -7.58 25.08 1.64
CA ASN A 148 -7.96 26.07 2.65
C ASN A 148 -9.45 26.01 3.02
N ASN A 149 -10.18 25.04 2.49
CA ASN A 149 -11.61 24.89 2.73
C ASN A 149 -11.85 24.34 4.14
N SER A 150 -12.63 25.02 4.95
CA SER A 150 -12.92 24.67 6.34
C SER A 150 -14.14 23.79 6.52
N ASP A 151 -14.91 23.55 5.46
CA ASP A 151 -16.14 22.77 5.52
C ASP A 151 -15.85 21.27 5.29
N ILE A 152 -15.36 20.63 6.34
CA ILE A 152 -15.02 19.19 6.35
C ILE A 152 -16.27 18.33 6.18
N ASP A 153 -17.41 18.75 6.74
CA ASP A 153 -18.64 17.96 6.70
C ASP A 153 -19.19 17.87 5.27
N SER A 154 -19.17 18.98 4.53
CA SER A 154 -19.51 18.97 3.10
C SER A 154 -18.57 18.12 2.28
N ILE A 155 -17.27 18.14 2.57
CA ILE A 155 -16.27 17.30 1.89
C ILE A 155 -16.55 15.81 2.18
N MET A 156 -16.79 15.43 3.45
CA MET A 156 -17.11 14.06 3.82
C MET A 156 -18.38 13.56 3.12
N HIS A 157 -19.43 14.39 3.10
CA HIS A 157 -20.69 14.07 2.43
C HIS A 157 -20.49 13.90 0.92
N PHE A 158 -19.77 14.82 0.29
CA PHE A 158 -19.50 14.81 -1.15
C PHE A 158 -18.78 13.51 -1.59
N TYR A 159 -17.75 13.08 -0.84
CA TYR A 159 -17.03 11.87 -1.15
C TYR A 159 -17.64 10.59 -0.54
N ASN A 160 -18.77 10.69 0.15
CA ASN A 160 -19.47 9.57 0.83
C ASN A 160 -18.51 8.77 1.74
N ILE A 161 -17.72 9.47 2.55
CA ILE A 161 -16.76 8.89 3.47
C ILE A 161 -17.29 8.96 4.89
N ARG A 162 -17.32 7.80 5.56
CA ARG A 162 -17.65 7.71 6.98
C ARG A 162 -16.37 7.48 7.78
N LEU A 163 -16.23 8.23 8.85
CA LEU A 163 -15.08 8.14 9.75
C LEU A 163 -15.56 7.87 11.17
N HIS A 164 -14.67 7.31 11.97
CA HIS A 164 -14.86 7.14 13.42
C HIS A 164 -14.49 8.42 14.17
N SER A 165 -14.46 8.36 15.51
CA SER A 165 -14.26 9.55 16.36
C SER A 165 -12.80 9.83 16.74
N GLN A 166 -11.91 8.85 16.57
CA GLN A 166 -10.48 8.97 16.86
C GLN A 166 -9.68 8.86 15.58
N TYR A 167 -8.66 9.69 15.44
CA TYR A 167 -7.84 9.79 14.24
C TYR A 167 -6.38 9.74 14.56
N CYS A 168 -5.60 9.16 13.64
CA CYS A 168 -4.15 9.25 13.62
C CYS A 168 -3.67 9.27 12.16
N ILE A 169 -2.69 10.11 11.85
CA ILE A 169 -2.04 10.09 10.55
C ILE A 169 -0.76 9.27 10.64
N CYS A 170 -0.54 8.44 9.63
CA CYS A 170 0.74 7.77 9.40
C CYS A 170 1.28 8.20 8.05
N VAL A 171 2.54 8.56 8.00
CA VAL A 171 3.26 8.89 6.76
C VAL A 171 4.46 7.97 6.62
N VAL A 172 4.61 7.42 5.42
CA VAL A 172 5.77 6.60 5.03
C VAL A 172 6.44 7.27 3.84
N GLU A 173 7.76 7.40 3.89
CA GLU A 173 8.56 7.93 2.77
C GLU A 173 9.89 7.17 2.64
N SER A 174 10.59 7.37 1.51
CA SER A 174 11.96 6.86 1.35
C SER A 174 12.88 7.50 2.37
N ALA A 175 13.77 6.72 2.97
CA ALA A 175 14.75 7.23 3.93
C ALA A 175 15.76 8.18 3.26
N ASP A 176 16.11 7.91 2.00
CA ASP A 176 17.08 8.68 1.22
C ASP A 176 16.43 9.79 0.37
N ASN A 177 15.11 9.99 0.50
CA ASN A 177 14.31 10.90 -0.33
C ASN A 177 14.38 10.59 -1.84
N VAL A 178 14.86 9.41 -2.22
CA VAL A 178 14.92 8.93 -3.59
C VAL A 178 13.75 7.99 -3.83
N PHE A 179 12.94 8.28 -4.84
CA PHE A 179 11.86 7.38 -5.26
C PHE A 179 12.40 6.41 -6.31
N SER A 180 12.36 5.12 -5.99
CA SER A 180 12.80 4.03 -6.86
C SER A 180 11.67 3.02 -7.06
N GLU A 181 11.80 2.15 -8.06
CA GLU A 181 10.85 1.05 -8.28
C GLU A 181 10.73 0.14 -7.05
N ALA A 182 11.83 -0.05 -6.31
CA ALA A 182 11.82 -0.81 -5.06
C ALA A 182 10.94 -0.14 -3.99
N ILE A 183 11.02 1.19 -3.84
CA ILE A 183 10.16 1.95 -2.92
C ILE A 183 8.71 1.89 -3.35
N GLU A 184 8.42 2.01 -4.65
CA GLU A 184 7.05 1.89 -5.16
C GLU A 184 6.47 0.50 -4.88
N SER A 185 7.25 -0.56 -5.11
CA SER A 185 6.86 -1.93 -4.78
C SER A 185 6.57 -2.07 -3.28
N ASN A 186 7.44 -1.55 -2.40
CA ASN A 186 7.25 -1.58 -0.97
C ASN A 186 5.99 -0.82 -0.53
N PHE A 187 5.70 0.33 -1.14
CA PHE A 187 4.46 1.09 -0.89
C PHE A 187 3.22 0.30 -1.31
N GLN A 188 3.27 -0.42 -2.43
CA GLN A 188 2.17 -1.28 -2.88
C GLN A 188 1.93 -2.43 -1.90
N HIS A 189 2.99 -3.12 -1.47
CA HIS A 189 2.90 -4.21 -0.49
C HIS A 189 2.36 -3.72 0.85
N LEU A 190 2.86 -2.59 1.37
CA LEU A 190 2.37 -2.01 2.61
C LEU A 190 0.90 -1.59 2.50
N SER A 191 0.51 -0.95 1.41
CA SER A 191 -0.89 -0.56 1.17
C SER A 191 -1.83 -1.77 1.12
N ALA A 192 -1.40 -2.87 0.49
CA ALA A 192 -2.18 -4.11 0.43
C ALA A 192 -2.33 -4.74 1.81
N SER A 193 -1.24 -4.83 2.57
CA SER A 193 -1.24 -5.38 3.93
C SER A 193 -2.14 -4.56 4.87
N VAL A 194 -1.99 -3.23 4.86
CA VAL A 194 -2.81 -2.32 5.67
C VAL A 194 -4.30 -2.41 5.32
N ARG A 195 -4.62 -2.61 4.03
CA ARG A 195 -6.01 -2.84 3.61
C ARG A 195 -6.59 -4.13 4.19
N ASN A 196 -5.82 -5.21 4.21
CA ASN A 196 -6.28 -6.48 4.78
C ASN A 196 -6.57 -6.33 6.29
N ILE A 197 -5.78 -5.53 7.00
CA ILE A 197 -6.05 -5.16 8.40
C ILE A 197 -7.40 -4.44 8.52
N ALA A 198 -7.68 -3.46 7.65
CA ALA A 198 -8.94 -2.73 7.68
C ALA A 198 -10.16 -3.62 7.38
N LEU A 199 -10.00 -4.61 6.49
CA LEU A 199 -11.07 -5.55 6.16
C LEU A 199 -11.36 -6.55 7.28
N SER A 200 -10.34 -6.97 8.03
CA SER A 200 -10.48 -7.91 9.15
C SER A 200 -10.93 -7.25 10.45
N SER A 201 -10.74 -5.95 10.58
CA SER A 201 -11.17 -5.14 11.71
C SER A 201 -12.34 -4.24 11.29
N ARG A 202 -13.23 -3.89 12.23
CA ARG A 202 -14.30 -2.90 11.98
C ARG A 202 -13.79 -1.46 11.94
N LEU A 203 -12.49 -1.28 11.70
CA LEU A 203 -11.79 0.00 11.71
C LEU A 203 -11.65 0.52 10.28
N ALA A 204 -11.60 1.81 10.10
CA ALA A 204 -11.44 2.38 8.77
C ALA A 204 -10.02 2.98 8.59
N ILE A 205 -9.37 2.59 7.49
CA ILE A 205 -8.08 3.13 7.07
C ILE A 205 -8.24 3.69 5.67
N LEU A 206 -8.00 4.99 5.53
CA LEU A 206 -7.93 5.65 4.24
C LEU A 206 -6.47 5.84 3.86
N SER A 207 -6.13 5.61 2.59
CA SER A 207 -4.76 5.74 2.12
C SER A 207 -4.67 6.44 0.77
N CYS A 208 -3.63 7.24 0.59
CA CYS A 208 -3.25 7.80 -0.70
C CYS A 208 -1.73 7.93 -0.83
N SER A 209 -1.26 7.90 -2.08
CA SER A 209 0.12 8.27 -2.40
C SER A 209 0.14 9.73 -2.88
N TYR A 210 1.01 10.54 -2.29
CA TYR A 210 1.19 11.94 -2.64
C TYR A 210 2.65 12.36 -2.50
N ALA A 211 3.22 12.97 -3.53
CA ALA A 211 4.59 13.50 -3.53
C ALA A 211 5.64 12.53 -2.93
N ASN A 212 5.71 11.30 -3.45
CA ASN A 212 6.62 10.23 -2.99
C ASN A 212 6.41 9.80 -1.52
N ARG A 213 5.22 10.08 -0.97
CA ARG A 213 4.79 9.65 0.36
C ARG A 213 3.58 8.76 0.27
N LEU A 214 3.51 7.77 1.12
CA LEU A 214 2.31 6.99 1.37
C LEU A 214 1.69 7.51 2.67
N ILE A 215 0.46 8.01 2.58
CA ILE A 215 -0.25 8.64 3.68
C ILE A 215 -1.44 7.75 4.05
N PHE A 216 -1.56 7.44 5.34
CA PHE A 216 -2.70 6.75 5.92
C PHE A 216 -3.41 7.66 6.92
N LEU A 217 -4.73 7.74 6.83
CA LEU A 217 -5.58 8.25 7.89
C LEU A 217 -6.23 7.04 8.57
N LEU A 218 -5.82 6.78 9.79
CA LEU A 218 -6.34 5.73 10.66
C LEU A 218 -7.52 6.30 11.43
N THR A 219 -8.65 5.60 11.43
CA THR A 219 -9.82 6.04 12.18
C THR A 219 -10.39 4.88 13.00
N ALA A 220 -10.72 5.14 14.26
CA ALA A 220 -11.20 4.15 15.22
C ALA A 220 -12.20 4.78 16.20
N ASP A 221 -12.95 3.95 16.92
CA ASP A 221 -13.90 4.43 17.92
C ASP A 221 -13.23 4.71 19.28
N SER A 222 -12.06 4.11 19.52
CA SER A 222 -11.31 4.30 20.76
C SER A 222 -9.82 4.56 20.53
N LYS A 223 -9.15 5.12 21.55
CA LYS A 223 -7.69 5.31 21.54
C LYS A 223 -6.96 3.96 21.54
N SER A 224 -7.49 2.94 22.23
CA SER A 224 -6.91 1.60 22.23
C SER A 224 -6.91 0.95 20.86
N ASP A 225 -7.97 1.13 20.09
CA ASP A 225 -8.06 0.62 18.72
C ASP A 225 -7.09 1.36 17.79
N THR A 226 -6.90 2.67 18.00
CA THR A 226 -5.90 3.43 17.25
C THR A 226 -4.48 2.93 17.54
N VAL A 227 -4.15 2.66 18.80
CA VAL A 227 -2.85 2.07 19.19
C VAL A 227 -2.68 0.67 18.59
N TYR A 228 -3.72 -0.14 18.59
CA TYR A 228 -3.71 -1.45 17.95
C TYR A 228 -3.38 -1.33 16.44
N LEU A 229 -4.02 -0.39 15.73
CA LEU A 229 -3.73 -0.12 14.31
C LEU A 229 -2.29 0.32 14.11
N GLN A 230 -1.79 1.25 14.93
CA GLN A 230 -0.39 1.72 14.86
C GLN A 230 0.59 0.55 15.00
N ASN A 231 0.40 -0.31 16.02
CA ASN A 231 1.29 -1.46 16.24
C ASN A 231 1.21 -2.46 15.09
N THR A 232 0.01 -2.74 14.59
CA THR A 232 -0.17 -3.69 13.49
C THR A 232 0.46 -3.18 12.20
N ILE A 233 0.34 -1.89 11.90
CA ILE A 233 0.99 -1.27 10.72
C ILE A 233 2.51 -1.25 10.90
N SER A 234 3.01 -0.96 12.10
CA SER A 234 4.44 -1.00 12.40
C SER A 234 5.04 -2.38 12.15
N ASN A 235 4.41 -3.43 12.65
CA ASN A 235 4.86 -4.82 12.44
C ASN A 235 4.89 -5.19 10.95
N ASN A 236 3.88 -4.79 10.18
CA ASN A 236 3.85 -5.03 8.74
C ASN A 236 4.92 -4.23 8.00
N PHE A 237 5.18 -3.00 8.42
CA PHE A 237 6.24 -2.16 7.87
C PHE A 237 7.61 -2.80 8.10
N GLU A 238 7.91 -3.25 9.32
CA GLU A 238 9.15 -3.94 9.67
C GLU A 238 9.34 -5.21 8.86
N TYR A 239 8.28 -6.02 8.72
CA TYR A 239 8.30 -7.22 7.90
C TYR A 239 8.64 -6.92 6.43
N ILE A 240 8.01 -5.91 5.84
CA ILE A 240 8.26 -5.51 4.45
C ILE A 240 9.68 -4.95 4.29
N GLN A 241 10.17 -4.16 5.25
CA GLN A 241 11.56 -3.68 5.24
C GLN A 241 12.56 -4.85 5.26
N ALA A 242 12.32 -5.85 6.12
CA ALA A 242 13.18 -7.03 6.23
C ALA A 242 13.19 -7.87 4.94
N LEU A 243 12.02 -8.10 4.33
CA LEU A 243 11.89 -8.86 3.07
C LEU A 243 12.65 -8.21 1.90
N HIS A 244 12.71 -6.90 1.86
CA HIS A 244 13.27 -6.16 0.74
C HIS A 244 14.61 -5.48 1.04
N ALA A 245 15.21 -5.77 2.18
CA ALA A 245 16.49 -5.19 2.61
C ALA A 245 17.62 -5.35 1.58
N SER A 246 17.65 -6.48 0.86
CA SER A 246 18.65 -6.75 -0.18
C SER A 246 18.44 -6.02 -1.50
N ARG A 247 17.23 -5.49 -1.74
CA ARG A 247 16.86 -4.81 -3.00
C ARG A 247 17.02 -3.29 -2.96
N GLY A 248 17.46 -2.74 -1.82
CA GLY A 248 17.44 -1.30 -1.57
C GLY A 248 16.01 -0.80 -1.30
N GLY A 249 15.84 0.51 -1.18
CA GLY A 249 14.51 1.07 -0.92
C GLY A 249 14.16 1.14 0.56
N PHE A 250 15.10 1.60 1.36
CA PHE A 250 14.89 1.86 2.78
C PHE A 250 13.79 2.91 2.99
N MET A 251 12.85 2.59 3.88
CA MET A 251 11.73 3.47 4.20
C MET A 251 11.84 3.96 5.65
N LYS A 252 11.22 5.09 5.93
CA LYS A 252 10.97 5.63 7.27
C LYS A 252 9.50 5.94 7.43
N MET A 253 8.99 5.79 8.65
CA MET A 253 7.58 5.93 8.99
C MET A 253 7.40 6.85 10.18
N ALA A 254 6.34 7.64 10.18
CA ALA A 254 5.95 8.42 11.36
C ALA A 254 4.44 8.36 11.60
N PHE A 255 4.07 8.25 12.88
CA PHE A 255 2.71 8.37 13.37
C PHE A 255 2.52 9.68 14.11
N SER A 256 1.42 10.37 13.84
CA SER A 256 1.00 11.54 14.62
C SER A 256 0.51 11.14 16.01
N ARG A 257 0.33 12.14 16.88
CA ARG A 257 -0.53 11.97 18.06
C ARG A 257 -1.94 11.59 17.63
N THR A 258 -2.67 10.93 18.53
CA THR A 258 -4.11 10.69 18.35
C THR A 258 -4.88 11.98 18.53
N PHE A 259 -5.86 12.26 17.68
CA PHE A 259 -6.72 13.44 17.75
C PHE A 259 -8.19 13.09 17.47
N THR A 260 -9.12 13.98 17.90
CA THR A 260 -10.56 13.75 17.82
C THR A 260 -11.30 14.69 16.87
N LYS A 261 -10.64 15.76 16.45
CA LYS A 261 -11.22 16.78 15.55
C LYS A 261 -10.47 16.80 14.23
N LEU A 262 -11.16 16.57 13.12
CA LEU A 262 -10.51 16.52 11.79
C LEU A 262 -9.82 17.83 11.39
N ASN A 263 -10.21 18.98 11.93
CA ASN A 263 -9.49 20.23 11.67
C ASN A 263 -8.04 20.25 12.18
N GLN A 264 -7.68 19.31 13.09
CA GLN A 264 -6.30 19.14 13.57
C GLN A 264 -5.40 18.36 12.59
N ILE A 265 -5.98 17.79 11.54
CA ILE A 265 -5.28 16.89 10.61
C ILE A 265 -4.08 17.58 9.96
N LYS A 266 -4.20 18.83 9.56
CA LYS A 266 -3.12 19.59 8.92
C LYS A 266 -1.94 19.81 9.86
N GLN A 267 -2.23 20.18 11.11
CA GLN A 267 -1.21 20.33 12.13
C GLN A 267 -0.50 19.00 12.40
N CYS A 268 -1.26 17.92 12.61
CA CYS A 268 -0.70 16.59 12.86
C CYS A 268 0.15 16.08 11.68
N TYR A 269 -0.29 16.32 10.45
CA TYR A 269 0.48 16.00 9.25
C TYR A 269 1.78 16.81 9.17
N HIS A 270 1.71 18.11 9.45
CA HIS A 270 2.89 18.98 9.47
C HIS A 270 3.91 18.52 10.54
N GLU A 271 3.43 18.24 11.76
CA GLU A 271 4.27 17.78 12.88
C GLU A 271 5.10 16.53 12.50
N ILE A 272 4.48 15.52 11.91
CA ILE A 272 5.18 14.27 11.53
C ILE A 272 6.04 14.44 10.27
N THR A 273 5.66 15.32 9.34
CA THR A 273 6.47 15.56 8.14
C THR A 273 7.75 16.35 8.49
N VAL A 274 7.71 17.25 9.45
CA VAL A 274 8.90 17.91 10.01
C VAL A 274 9.80 16.87 10.68
N ALA A 275 9.24 15.97 11.49
CA ALA A 275 10.01 14.90 12.12
C ALA A 275 10.70 13.99 11.10
N LEU A 276 9.99 13.59 10.02
CA LEU A 276 10.55 12.76 8.95
C LEU A 276 11.64 13.50 8.14
N SER A 277 11.47 14.80 7.90
CA SER A 277 12.43 15.59 7.13
C SER A 277 13.66 16.01 7.94
N THR A 278 13.61 15.91 9.27
CA THR A 278 14.76 16.21 10.12
C THR A 278 15.87 15.18 9.92
N LYS A 279 17.06 15.67 9.55
CA LYS A 279 18.19 14.84 9.13
C LYS A 279 18.55 13.84 10.23
N ASN A 280 18.59 12.57 9.86
CA ASN A 280 18.95 11.43 10.71
C ASN A 280 18.07 11.23 11.97
N LEU A 281 17.01 12.00 12.18
CA LEU A 281 16.15 11.81 13.35
C LEU A 281 15.53 10.40 13.37
N HIS A 282 15.06 9.91 12.22
CA HIS A 282 14.49 8.57 12.10
C HIS A 282 15.45 7.44 12.53
N ALA A 283 16.76 7.66 12.38
CA ALA A 283 17.79 6.69 12.78
C ALA A 283 17.94 6.56 14.31
N LEU A 284 17.42 7.52 15.07
CA LEU A 284 17.41 7.47 16.55
C LEU A 284 16.27 6.61 17.10
N PHE A 285 15.33 6.19 16.25
CA PHE A 285 14.18 5.39 16.65
C PHE A 285 14.28 3.96 16.11
N PRO A 286 13.83 2.96 16.88
CA PRO A 286 13.83 1.56 16.46
C PRO A 286 13.12 1.40 15.11
N ASN A 287 13.72 0.63 14.22
CA ASN A 287 13.17 0.26 12.91
C ASN A 287 12.78 1.45 12.01
N HIS A 288 13.31 2.66 12.29
CA HIS A 288 12.99 3.91 11.58
C HIS A 288 11.51 4.32 11.68
N ILE A 289 10.86 3.99 12.80
CA ILE A 289 9.48 4.32 13.09
C ILE A 289 9.43 5.41 14.18
N ILE A 290 8.89 6.57 13.82
CA ILE A 290 8.71 7.71 14.73
C ILE A 290 7.26 7.73 15.22
N HIS A 291 7.06 7.64 16.52
CA HIS A 291 5.80 8.03 17.16
C HIS A 291 5.94 9.44 17.70
N TYR A 292 5.13 10.39 17.19
CA TYR A 292 5.24 11.79 17.59
C TYR A 292 5.10 11.99 19.10
N GLU A 293 4.30 11.17 19.77
CA GLU A 293 4.15 11.20 21.23
C GLU A 293 5.48 10.90 21.97
N ASN A 294 6.39 10.14 21.35
CA ASN A 294 7.66 9.70 21.94
C ASN A 294 8.84 10.62 21.60
N LEU A 295 8.63 11.70 20.85
CA LEU A 295 9.68 12.62 20.45
C LEU A 295 10.27 13.44 21.62
N GLY A 296 9.59 13.49 22.77
CA GLY A 296 10.08 14.19 23.95
C GLY A 296 10.45 15.66 23.65
N ILE A 297 11.69 16.04 23.94
CA ILE A 297 12.21 17.41 23.75
C ILE A 297 12.17 17.86 22.27
N TYR A 298 12.28 16.94 21.30
CA TYR A 298 12.25 17.30 19.88
C TYR A 298 10.94 17.99 19.48
N ARG A 299 9.81 17.68 20.14
CA ARG A 299 8.52 18.36 19.90
C ARG A 299 8.63 19.86 20.21
N ILE A 300 9.33 20.20 21.29
CA ILE A 300 9.55 21.60 21.69
C ILE A 300 10.49 22.25 20.68
N LEU A 301 11.57 21.59 20.30
CA LEU A 301 12.54 22.12 19.33
C LEU A 301 11.89 22.40 17.97
N PHE A 302 10.99 21.56 17.49
CA PHE A 302 10.25 21.80 16.23
C PHE A 302 9.29 23.00 16.32
N GLU A 303 8.68 23.25 17.48
CA GLU A 303 7.89 24.47 17.69
C GLU A 303 8.76 25.72 17.80
N LEU A 304 9.94 25.59 18.40
CA LEU A 304 10.90 26.68 18.53
C LEU A 304 11.52 27.10 17.19
N ASP A 305 11.74 26.16 16.27
CA ASP A 305 12.31 26.45 14.93
C ASP A 305 11.40 27.36 14.09
N LYS A 306 10.09 27.41 14.39
CA LYS A 306 9.13 28.34 13.77
C LYS A 306 9.26 29.78 14.33
N ASN A 307 9.94 29.97 15.44
CA ASN A 307 10.09 31.26 16.08
C ASN A 307 11.41 31.93 15.65
N GLU A 308 11.30 32.91 14.74
CA GLU A 308 12.46 33.66 14.23
C GLU A 308 13.37 34.18 15.35
N SER A 309 12.81 34.74 16.42
CA SER A 309 13.59 35.28 17.53
C SER A 309 14.43 34.22 18.25
N ILE A 310 13.91 33.00 18.37
CA ILE A 310 14.65 31.90 19.00
C ILE A 310 15.69 31.35 18.04
N ARG A 311 15.36 31.24 16.76
CA ARG A 311 16.31 30.84 15.72
C ARG A 311 17.47 31.83 15.66
N ASP A 312 17.21 33.13 15.65
CA ASP A 312 18.23 34.18 15.66
C ASP A 312 19.10 34.12 16.92
N TYR A 313 18.47 33.85 18.06
CA TYR A 313 19.22 33.66 19.31
C TYR A 313 20.15 32.44 19.24
N CYS A 314 19.69 31.32 18.76
CA CYS A 314 20.51 30.11 18.59
C CYS A 314 21.65 30.35 17.59
N MET A 315 21.36 30.93 16.42
CA MET A 315 22.36 31.24 15.40
C MET A 315 23.40 32.21 15.95
N LYS A 316 23.00 33.26 16.63
CA LYS A 316 23.92 34.22 17.24
C LYS A 316 24.91 33.59 18.22
N ASN A 317 24.53 32.52 18.92
CA ASN A 317 25.43 31.79 19.84
C ASN A 317 26.30 30.74 19.12
N ILE A 318 25.84 30.19 17.99
CA ILE A 318 26.57 29.14 17.25
C ILE A 318 27.48 29.75 16.17
N ASP A 319 27.07 30.84 15.53
CA ASP A 319 27.82 31.50 14.44
C ASP A 319 29.29 31.84 14.82
N PRO A 320 29.62 32.29 16.05
CA PRO A 320 31.01 32.49 16.43
C PRO A 320 31.87 31.22 16.37
N LEU A 321 31.28 30.05 16.74
CA LEU A 321 31.97 28.76 16.66
C LEU A 321 32.18 28.33 15.23
N ILE A 322 31.14 28.47 14.39
CA ILE A 322 31.20 28.15 12.93
C ILE A 322 32.27 29.04 12.27
N SER A 323 32.25 30.34 12.56
CA SER A 323 33.21 31.29 12.00
C SER A 323 34.65 30.97 12.43
N TYR A 324 34.84 30.63 13.70
CA TYR A 324 36.14 30.23 14.20
C TYR A 324 36.65 28.95 13.56
N ASP A 325 35.81 27.92 13.46
CA ASP A 325 36.14 26.65 12.81
C ASP A 325 36.54 26.84 11.35
N THR A 326 35.80 27.72 10.64
CA THR A 326 36.09 28.03 9.23
C THR A 326 37.42 28.76 9.07
N GLN A 327 37.75 29.71 9.97
CA GLN A 327 38.98 30.51 9.90
C GLN A 327 40.21 29.71 10.31
N HIS A 328 40.08 28.82 11.28
CA HIS A 328 41.21 28.11 11.89
C HIS A 328 41.30 26.63 11.53
N SER A 329 40.41 26.14 10.61
CA SER A 329 40.30 24.71 10.24
C SER A 329 40.18 23.82 11.48
N SER A 330 39.46 24.29 12.52
CA SER A 330 39.19 23.57 13.75
C SER A 330 37.84 22.86 13.71
N SER A 331 37.49 22.11 14.75
CA SER A 331 36.25 21.33 14.86
C SER A 331 35.58 21.55 16.25
N LEU A 332 35.50 22.78 16.70
CA LEU A 332 34.92 23.13 18.00
C LEU A 332 33.44 22.80 18.07
N LEU A 333 32.71 23.04 16.97
CA LEU A 333 31.29 22.72 16.88
C LEU A 333 31.05 21.21 17.01
N GLU A 334 31.86 20.40 16.36
CA GLU A 334 31.78 18.94 16.46
C GLU A 334 32.19 18.44 17.85
N THR A 335 33.21 19.07 18.44
CA THR A 335 33.61 18.78 19.81
C THR A 335 32.49 19.07 20.80
N LEU A 336 31.81 20.21 20.67
CA LEU A 336 30.66 20.57 21.48
C LEU A 336 29.51 19.58 21.30
N ARG A 337 29.23 19.19 20.06
CA ARG A 337 28.21 18.16 19.73
C ARG A 337 28.52 16.83 20.41
N LEU A 338 29.73 16.33 20.26
CA LEU A 338 30.17 15.09 20.89
C LEU A 338 30.12 15.14 22.40
N TYR A 339 30.45 16.29 23.00
CA TYR A 339 30.32 16.50 24.43
C TYR A 339 28.89 16.31 24.93
N PHE A 340 27.89 16.89 24.23
CA PHE A 340 26.49 16.75 24.62
C PHE A 340 25.89 15.38 24.29
N ILE A 341 26.47 14.61 23.37
CA ILE A 341 26.01 13.23 23.06
C ILE A 341 26.52 12.24 24.11
N ASN A 342 27.69 12.49 24.68
CA ASN A 342 28.36 11.55 25.59
C ASN A 342 28.19 11.87 27.09
N ASN A 343 27.48 12.97 27.43
CA ASN A 343 27.11 13.36 28.80
C ASN A 343 25.60 13.47 28.94
#